data_fadc58011c89c10b12d8f32570c14054
#
_entry.id   fadc58011c89c10b12d8f32570c14054
#
_cell.length_a   1.000
_cell.length_b   1.000
_cell.length_c   1.000
_cell.angle_alpha   90.00
_cell.angle_beta   90.00
_cell.angle_gamma   90.00
#
_symmetry.space_group_name_H-M   'P 1'
#
loop_
_entity.id
_entity.type
_entity.pdbx_description
1 polymer ?
#
loop_
_entity_poly.entity_id
_entity_poly.type
_entity_poly.pdbx_seq_one_letter_code
_entity_poly.pdbx_strand_id
1 'polypeptide(L)'
;MPLLEVEGVRRSFGGLVAVDRVAFKVAAGQIKAVIGPNGAGKTTLFNIISGLLKPDAGRITFKERSITGFSPHQIARAGLSRTFQNPSLFVQMNVLENVMVGRHHRTRCGFARCALRFPGQMTEERAIRAAALQHLAFAGLAHLAEFPSGALAFGQRRMVELARALATEPELLLLDEPASGLNTKEKMDLGNLIRRIRDRGTTILLVEHDMSLVMDLSDDILVLNSGVPIAEGPPRVVQSDPKVISVYLGGDLKEDASGGELSAKWIQTP
;
A
#
# COMPACT_ATOMS: atom_id res chain seq x y z
N MET A 1 2.23 -6.33 20.31
CA MET A 1 1.21 -7.17 19.62
C MET A 1 1.19 -6.78 18.15
N PRO A 2 0.95 -7.70 17.21
CA PRO A 2 0.82 -7.37 15.80
C PRO A 2 -0.42 -6.50 15.55
N LEU A 3 -0.32 -5.52 14.66
CA LEU A 3 -1.47 -4.72 14.22
C LEU A 3 -2.32 -5.50 13.21
N LEU A 4 -1.65 -6.21 12.29
CA LEU A 4 -2.27 -7.10 11.31
C LEU A 4 -1.66 -8.50 11.46
N GLU A 5 -2.51 -9.52 11.47
CA GLU A 5 -2.12 -10.92 11.46
C GLU A 5 -2.88 -11.66 10.36
N VAL A 6 -2.14 -12.34 9.50
CA VAL A 6 -2.64 -13.16 8.39
C VAL A 6 -2.26 -14.60 8.70
N GLU A 7 -3.23 -15.50 8.74
CA GLU A 7 -3.05 -16.88 9.17
C GLU A 7 -3.61 -17.85 8.14
N GLY A 8 -2.72 -18.54 7.43
CA GLY A 8 -3.08 -19.63 6.51
C GLY A 8 -4.02 -19.22 5.38
N VAL A 9 -3.94 -17.97 4.92
CA VAL A 9 -4.82 -17.45 3.86
C VAL A 9 -4.57 -18.17 2.56
N ARG A 10 -5.68 -18.65 1.95
CA ARG A 10 -5.68 -19.34 0.66
C ARG A 10 -6.70 -18.74 -0.27
N ARG A 11 -6.36 -18.67 -1.56
CA ARG A 11 -7.27 -18.28 -2.63
C ARG A 11 -6.92 -18.97 -3.93
N SER A 12 -7.94 -19.57 -4.57
CA SER A 12 -7.83 -20.21 -5.88
C SER A 12 -8.81 -19.59 -6.89
N PHE A 13 -8.46 -19.66 -8.15
CA PHE A 13 -9.29 -19.25 -9.29
C PHE A 13 -9.35 -20.42 -10.28
N GLY A 14 -10.49 -21.12 -10.33
CA GLY A 14 -10.58 -22.37 -11.06
C GLY A 14 -9.57 -23.39 -10.52
N GLY A 15 -8.69 -23.91 -11.39
CA GLY A 15 -7.63 -24.85 -11.02
C GLY A 15 -6.33 -24.21 -10.52
N LEU A 16 -6.18 -22.86 -10.60
CA LEU A 16 -4.97 -22.14 -10.21
C LEU A 16 -5.06 -21.66 -8.76
N VAL A 17 -4.12 -22.10 -7.91
CA VAL A 17 -3.95 -21.57 -6.55
C VAL A 17 -3.08 -20.32 -6.61
N ALA A 18 -3.68 -19.15 -6.42
CA ALA A 18 -2.99 -17.86 -6.50
C ALA A 18 -2.31 -17.46 -5.18
N VAL A 19 -2.85 -17.91 -4.04
CA VAL A 19 -2.29 -17.74 -2.70
C VAL A 19 -2.55 -19.04 -1.94
N ASP A 20 -1.51 -19.66 -1.36
CA ASP A 20 -1.63 -20.91 -0.63
C ASP A 20 -1.02 -20.80 0.77
N ARG A 21 -1.90 -20.87 1.78
CA ARG A 21 -1.56 -20.88 3.20
C ARG A 21 -0.58 -19.80 3.65
N VAL A 22 -0.70 -18.59 3.06
CA VAL A 22 0.14 -17.46 3.44
C VAL A 22 -0.15 -17.04 4.87
N ALA A 23 0.91 -16.91 5.67
CA ALA A 23 0.86 -16.45 7.05
C ALA A 23 2.00 -15.45 7.30
N PHE A 24 1.69 -14.33 7.93
CA PHE A 24 2.66 -13.32 8.38
C PHE A 24 2.00 -12.33 9.35
N LYS A 25 2.83 -11.51 9.99
CA LYS A 25 2.39 -10.47 10.92
C LYS A 25 3.00 -9.12 10.55
N VAL A 26 2.27 -8.05 10.88
CA VAL A 26 2.76 -6.67 10.75
C VAL A 26 2.65 -6.01 12.11
N ALA A 27 3.76 -5.54 12.66
CA ALA A 27 3.79 -4.81 13.92
C ALA A 27 3.28 -3.37 13.72
N ALA A 28 2.75 -2.76 14.78
CA ALA A 28 2.36 -1.35 14.74
C ALA A 28 3.59 -0.46 14.49
N GLY A 29 3.44 0.55 13.61
CA GLY A 29 4.52 1.47 13.24
C GLY A 29 5.61 0.87 12.35
N GLN A 30 5.41 -0.34 11.83
CA GLN A 30 6.34 -1.03 10.93
C GLN A 30 6.05 -0.69 9.47
N ILE A 31 7.10 -0.64 8.65
CA ILE A 31 7.00 -0.76 7.18
C ILE A 31 7.35 -2.19 6.81
N LYS A 32 6.35 -2.98 6.42
CA LYS A 32 6.57 -4.34 5.90
C LYS A 32 6.34 -4.36 4.39
N ALA A 33 7.30 -4.90 3.65
CA ALA A 33 7.16 -5.11 2.22
C ALA A 33 6.72 -6.54 1.89
N VAL A 34 5.95 -6.68 0.82
CA VAL A 34 5.65 -7.97 0.18
C VAL A 34 6.21 -7.92 -1.23
N ILE A 35 7.21 -8.74 -1.49
CA ILE A 35 7.89 -8.81 -2.79
C ILE A 35 7.75 -10.19 -3.43
N GLY A 36 8.16 -10.31 -4.67
CA GLY A 36 8.12 -11.57 -5.42
C GLY A 36 7.96 -11.31 -6.93
N PRO A 37 8.22 -12.29 -7.78
CA PRO A 37 8.07 -12.16 -9.23
C PRO A 37 6.63 -11.86 -9.65
N ASN A 38 6.43 -11.56 -10.94
CA ASN A 38 5.10 -11.43 -11.49
C ASN A 38 4.33 -12.75 -11.37
N GLY A 39 3.07 -12.69 -10.97
CA GLY A 39 2.27 -13.89 -10.71
C GLY A 39 2.51 -14.55 -9.34
N ALA A 40 3.38 -14.01 -8.47
CA ALA A 40 3.64 -14.57 -7.15
C ALA A 40 2.47 -14.51 -6.16
N GLY A 41 1.35 -13.84 -6.52
CA GLY A 41 0.16 -13.75 -5.67
C GLY A 41 0.04 -12.45 -4.85
N LYS A 42 0.97 -11.50 -4.99
CA LYS A 42 1.00 -10.23 -4.22
C LYS A 42 -0.31 -9.44 -4.32
N THR A 43 -0.76 -9.15 -5.52
CA THR A 43 -2.03 -8.41 -5.76
C THR A 43 -3.24 -9.16 -5.24
N THR A 44 -3.26 -10.50 -5.37
CA THR A 44 -4.32 -11.33 -4.81
C THR A 44 -4.37 -11.23 -3.30
N LEU A 45 -3.21 -11.31 -2.63
CA LEU A 45 -3.09 -11.14 -1.18
C LEU A 45 -3.57 -9.75 -0.73
N PHE A 46 -3.17 -8.70 -1.41
CA PHE A 46 -3.63 -7.33 -1.14
C PHE A 46 -5.14 -7.16 -1.35
N ASN A 47 -5.70 -7.78 -2.39
CA ASN A 47 -7.13 -7.79 -2.64
C ASN A 47 -7.91 -8.50 -1.53
N ILE A 48 -7.33 -9.56 -0.95
CA ILE A 48 -7.94 -10.27 0.17
C ILE A 48 -7.90 -9.41 1.44
N ILE A 49 -6.74 -8.82 1.78
CA ILE A 49 -6.58 -7.98 2.97
C ILE A 49 -7.48 -6.74 2.89
N SER A 50 -7.63 -6.14 1.71
CA SER A 50 -8.49 -4.95 1.50
C SER A 50 -9.97 -5.28 1.31
N GLY A 51 -10.37 -6.56 1.37
CA GLY A 51 -11.77 -6.98 1.27
C GLY A 51 -12.35 -6.98 -0.14
N LEU A 52 -11.52 -6.77 -1.19
CA LEU A 52 -11.94 -6.87 -2.60
C LEU A 52 -12.14 -8.32 -3.03
N LEU A 53 -11.43 -9.25 -2.38
CA LEU A 53 -11.60 -10.69 -2.57
C LEU A 53 -11.80 -11.37 -1.21
N LYS A 54 -12.68 -12.39 -1.19
CA LYS A 54 -12.80 -13.26 -0.01
C LYS A 54 -11.78 -14.39 -0.11
N PRO A 55 -11.08 -14.75 0.97
CA PRO A 55 -10.24 -15.94 0.99
C PRO A 55 -11.11 -17.22 0.95
N ASP A 56 -10.58 -18.30 0.39
CA ASP A 56 -11.19 -19.62 0.43
C ASP A 56 -10.98 -20.29 1.80
N ALA A 57 -9.84 -19.99 2.46
CA ALA A 57 -9.50 -20.47 3.79
C ALA A 57 -8.55 -19.47 4.48
N GLY A 58 -8.35 -19.65 5.79
CA GLY A 58 -7.49 -18.82 6.62
C GLY A 58 -8.24 -17.69 7.31
N ARG A 59 -7.48 -16.91 8.07
CA ARG A 59 -8.02 -15.81 8.89
C ARG A 59 -7.17 -14.56 8.73
N ILE A 60 -7.82 -13.40 8.82
CA ILE A 60 -7.16 -12.09 8.89
C ILE A 60 -7.67 -11.39 10.14
N THR A 61 -6.75 -11.01 11.01
CA THR A 61 -7.04 -10.29 12.24
C THR A 61 -6.38 -8.92 12.19
N PHE A 62 -7.14 -7.88 12.44
CA PHE A 62 -6.67 -6.50 12.54
C PHE A 62 -7.08 -5.94 13.90
N LYS A 63 -6.11 -5.46 14.69
CA LYS A 63 -6.35 -4.97 16.06
C LYS A 63 -7.16 -5.98 16.89
N GLU A 64 -6.70 -7.24 16.92
CA GLU A 64 -7.31 -8.36 17.66
C GLU A 64 -8.74 -8.73 17.20
N ARG A 65 -9.26 -8.03 16.19
CA ARG A 65 -10.58 -8.32 15.61
C ARG A 65 -10.44 -9.02 14.26
N SER A 66 -11.19 -10.11 14.07
CA SER A 66 -11.26 -10.75 12.76
C SER A 66 -11.95 -9.83 11.75
N ILE A 67 -11.28 -9.61 10.63
CA ILE A 67 -11.78 -8.84 9.46
C ILE A 67 -11.95 -9.73 8.23
N THR A 68 -11.81 -11.05 8.40
CA THR A 68 -11.93 -12.03 7.30
C THR A 68 -13.28 -11.89 6.61
N GLY A 69 -13.23 -11.66 5.29
CA GLY A 69 -14.44 -11.53 4.47
C GLY A 69 -15.21 -10.21 4.63
N PHE A 70 -14.66 -9.24 5.35
CA PHE A 70 -15.22 -7.88 5.39
C PHE A 70 -15.22 -7.27 3.99
N SER A 71 -16.23 -6.44 3.71
CA SER A 71 -16.26 -5.61 2.50
C SER A 71 -15.25 -4.46 2.58
N PRO A 72 -14.83 -3.86 1.45
CA PRO A 72 -13.85 -2.73 1.46
C PRO A 72 -14.27 -1.58 2.37
N HIS A 73 -15.54 -1.27 2.40
CA HIS A 73 -16.08 -0.21 3.25
C HIS A 73 -15.99 -0.54 4.76
N GLN A 74 -16.16 -1.82 5.15
CA GLN A 74 -15.96 -2.26 6.54
C GLN A 74 -14.48 -2.25 6.92
N ILE A 75 -13.60 -2.62 5.99
CA ILE A 75 -12.14 -2.54 6.13
C ILE A 75 -11.70 -1.09 6.34
N ALA A 76 -12.17 -0.16 5.51
CA ALA A 76 -11.87 1.26 5.66
C ALA A 76 -12.34 1.82 7.02
N ARG A 77 -13.54 1.44 7.48
CA ARG A 77 -14.06 1.82 8.81
C ARG A 77 -13.25 1.20 9.95
N ALA A 78 -12.64 0.05 9.75
CA ALA A 78 -11.76 -0.56 10.75
C ALA A 78 -10.43 0.20 10.92
N GLY A 79 -10.07 1.10 9.98
CA GLY A 79 -8.84 1.89 10.01
C GLY A 79 -7.77 1.43 9.02
N LEU A 80 -8.14 0.67 7.99
CA LEU A 80 -7.23 0.21 6.96
C LEU A 80 -7.56 0.91 5.64
N SER A 81 -6.60 1.58 5.03
CA SER A 81 -6.75 2.23 3.73
C SER A 81 -5.81 1.63 2.69
N ARG A 82 -6.16 1.73 1.42
CA ARG A 82 -5.34 1.24 0.30
C ARG A 82 -5.26 2.26 -0.82
N THR A 83 -4.05 2.42 -1.39
CA THR A 83 -3.87 3.03 -2.71
C THR A 83 -3.98 1.96 -3.78
N PHE A 84 -4.28 2.36 -5.01
CA PHE A 84 -4.38 1.44 -6.14
C PHE A 84 -3.19 1.62 -7.09
N GLN A 85 -2.87 0.60 -7.85
CA GLN A 85 -1.76 0.61 -8.81
C GLN A 85 -1.86 1.77 -9.82
N ASN A 86 -3.07 2.06 -10.32
CA ASN A 86 -3.32 3.21 -11.18
C ASN A 86 -3.99 4.34 -10.38
N PRO A 87 -3.42 5.57 -10.38
CA PRO A 87 -4.03 6.69 -9.70
C PRO A 87 -5.43 6.97 -10.23
N SER A 88 -6.46 6.71 -9.40
CA SER A 88 -7.86 6.91 -9.73
C SER A 88 -8.36 8.22 -9.11
N LEU A 89 -7.93 9.37 -9.66
CA LEU A 89 -8.44 10.66 -9.25
C LEU A 89 -9.74 11.00 -9.99
N PHE A 90 -10.62 11.70 -9.32
CA PHE A 90 -11.82 12.28 -9.94
C PHE A 90 -11.39 13.49 -10.78
N VAL A 91 -11.19 13.28 -12.07
CA VAL A 91 -10.63 14.27 -13.00
C VAL A 91 -11.46 15.56 -13.13
N GLN A 92 -12.74 15.52 -12.79
CA GLN A 92 -13.66 16.66 -12.77
C GLN A 92 -13.54 17.50 -11.49
N MET A 93 -12.82 17.04 -10.49
CA MET A 93 -12.58 17.69 -9.21
C MET A 93 -11.20 18.33 -9.19
N ASN A 94 -11.02 19.37 -8.38
CA ASN A 94 -9.70 19.89 -8.05
C ASN A 94 -8.95 18.95 -7.08
N VAL A 95 -7.70 19.26 -6.80
CA VAL A 95 -6.84 18.46 -5.93
C VAL A 95 -7.39 18.39 -4.51
N LEU A 96 -7.86 19.50 -3.96
CA LEU A 96 -8.41 19.55 -2.61
C LEU A 96 -9.68 18.72 -2.48
N GLU A 97 -10.60 18.83 -3.43
CA GLU A 97 -11.84 18.05 -3.47
C GLU A 97 -11.54 16.55 -3.52
N ASN A 98 -10.55 16.12 -4.32
CA ASN A 98 -10.09 14.73 -4.34
C ASN A 98 -9.64 14.23 -2.96
N VAL A 99 -8.92 15.05 -2.20
CA VAL A 99 -8.47 14.67 -0.85
C VAL A 99 -9.63 14.69 0.15
N MET A 100 -10.58 15.65 0.01
CA MET A 100 -11.79 15.72 0.83
C MET A 100 -12.64 14.45 0.72
N VAL A 101 -12.68 13.78 -0.46
CA VAL A 101 -13.36 12.48 -0.64
C VAL A 101 -12.85 11.43 0.34
N GLY A 102 -11.55 11.42 0.66
CA GLY A 102 -10.96 10.52 1.67
C GLY A 102 -11.60 10.66 3.05
N ARG A 103 -12.15 11.82 3.39
CA ARG A 103 -12.82 12.08 4.69
C ARG A 103 -14.30 11.68 4.72
N HIS A 104 -14.88 11.32 3.59
CA HIS A 104 -16.33 11.09 3.48
C HIS A 104 -16.86 9.99 4.41
N HIS A 105 -16.07 8.94 4.68
CA HIS A 105 -16.48 7.86 5.59
C HIS A 105 -16.57 8.30 7.07
N ARG A 106 -15.99 9.45 7.43
CA ARG A 106 -16.00 10.05 8.78
C ARG A 106 -17.10 11.09 8.96
N THR A 107 -17.80 11.47 7.89
CA THR A 107 -18.91 12.41 7.97
C THR A 107 -20.12 11.73 8.61
N ARG A 108 -20.77 12.45 9.53
CA ARG A 108 -22.00 12.00 10.18
C ARG A 108 -23.25 12.43 9.42
N CYS A 109 -23.11 13.28 8.41
CA CYS A 109 -24.23 13.71 7.58
C CYS A 109 -24.63 12.62 6.58
N GLY A 110 -25.70 11.89 6.85
CA GLY A 110 -26.36 11.04 5.88
C GLY A 110 -26.96 11.87 4.72
N PHE A 111 -27.14 11.24 3.56
CA PHE A 111 -27.64 11.83 2.31
C PHE A 111 -28.86 12.76 2.49
N ALA A 112 -29.80 12.42 3.39
CA ALA A 112 -30.97 13.22 3.70
C ALA A 112 -30.68 14.56 4.41
N ARG A 113 -29.61 14.64 5.20
CA ARG A 113 -29.19 15.89 5.86
C ARG A 113 -28.45 16.83 4.91
N CYS A 114 -27.71 16.28 3.94
CA CYS A 114 -27.02 17.08 2.91
C CYS A 114 -28.01 17.87 2.04
N ALA A 115 -29.22 17.33 1.81
CA ALA A 115 -30.25 17.99 1.01
C ALA A 115 -30.89 19.23 1.69
N LEU A 116 -30.79 19.36 3.02
CA LEU A 116 -31.54 20.33 3.82
C LEU A 116 -30.69 21.52 4.36
N ARG A 117 -29.43 21.70 3.96
CA ARG A 117 -28.54 22.83 4.32
C ARG A 117 -28.62 23.31 5.77
N PHE A 118 -28.50 22.42 6.75
CA PHE A 118 -28.51 22.79 8.17
C PHE A 118 -27.24 23.59 8.57
N PRO A 119 -27.32 24.52 9.54
CA PRO A 119 -26.20 25.37 9.98
C PRO A 119 -24.93 24.60 10.42
N GLY A 120 -25.07 23.38 10.95
CA GLY A 120 -23.94 22.50 11.33
C GLY A 120 -23.14 21.94 10.16
N GLN A 121 -23.69 21.94 8.95
CA GLN A 121 -23.05 21.39 7.75
C GLN A 121 -21.88 22.26 7.27
N MET A 122 -22.02 23.58 7.33
CA MET A 122 -20.93 24.51 6.96
C MET A 122 -19.71 24.36 7.88
N THR A 123 -19.93 24.05 9.16
CA THR A 123 -18.84 23.82 10.13
C THR A 123 -18.13 22.50 9.85
N GLU A 124 -18.88 21.44 9.53
CA GLU A 124 -18.31 20.12 9.18
C GLU A 124 -17.53 20.19 7.85
N GLU A 125 -18.08 20.86 6.83
CA GLU A 125 -17.40 21.06 5.54
C GLU A 125 -16.09 21.86 5.69
N ARG A 126 -16.10 22.94 6.49
CA ARG A 126 -14.88 23.70 6.80
C ARG A 126 -13.84 22.84 7.50
N ALA A 127 -14.24 21.98 8.44
CA ALA A 127 -13.35 21.06 9.13
C ALA A 127 -12.76 20.03 8.17
N ILE A 128 -13.56 19.45 7.27
CA ILE A 128 -13.12 18.52 6.23
C ILE A 128 -12.10 19.20 5.29
N ARG A 129 -12.41 20.41 4.83
CA ARG A 129 -11.53 21.21 3.96
C ARG A 129 -10.22 21.53 4.67
N ALA A 130 -10.24 21.96 5.91
CA ALA A 130 -9.04 22.24 6.70
C ALA A 130 -8.17 21.00 6.89
N ALA A 131 -8.77 19.86 7.24
CA ALA A 131 -8.05 18.59 7.36
C ALA A 131 -7.46 18.13 6.02
N ALA A 132 -8.19 18.26 4.91
CA ALA A 132 -7.68 17.91 3.59
C ALA A 132 -6.49 18.79 3.19
N LEU A 133 -6.53 20.09 3.47
CA LEU A 133 -5.39 21.01 3.28
C LEU A 133 -4.17 20.62 4.10
N GLN A 134 -4.36 20.14 5.34
CA GLN A 134 -3.25 19.63 6.17
C GLN A 134 -2.60 18.39 5.55
N HIS A 135 -3.39 17.45 4.99
CA HIS A 135 -2.84 16.28 4.29
C HIS A 135 -2.13 16.67 3.00
N LEU A 136 -2.64 17.65 2.24
CA LEU A 136 -1.95 18.19 1.07
C LEU A 136 -0.65 18.89 1.44
N ALA A 137 -0.63 19.69 2.51
CA ALA A 137 0.58 20.34 3.01
C ALA A 137 1.62 19.30 3.46
N PHE A 138 1.17 18.22 4.12
CA PHE A 138 2.03 17.12 4.50
C PHE A 138 2.65 16.40 3.30
N ALA A 139 1.90 16.23 2.21
CA ALA A 139 2.39 15.66 0.97
C ALA A 139 3.17 16.66 0.09
N GLY A 140 3.34 17.94 0.52
CA GLY A 140 4.02 18.98 -0.25
C GLY A 140 3.20 19.58 -1.38
N LEU A 141 1.88 19.33 -1.41
CA LEU A 141 0.98 19.69 -2.52
C LEU A 141 0.01 20.84 -2.20
N ALA A 142 0.21 21.57 -1.09
CA ALA A 142 -0.72 22.63 -0.68
C ALA A 142 -0.90 23.71 -1.77
N HIS A 143 0.16 24.01 -2.52
CA HIS A 143 0.13 25.00 -3.61
C HIS A 143 -0.71 24.58 -4.82
N LEU A 144 -1.06 23.29 -4.93
CA LEU A 144 -1.90 22.73 -5.98
C LEU A 144 -3.36 22.50 -5.54
N ALA A 145 -3.76 22.96 -4.35
CA ALA A 145 -5.08 22.65 -3.78
C ALA A 145 -6.24 22.91 -4.75
N GLU A 146 -6.25 24.05 -5.39
CA GLU A 146 -7.32 24.46 -6.34
C GLU A 146 -7.01 24.05 -7.81
N PHE A 147 -5.88 23.36 -8.06
CA PHE A 147 -5.49 22.96 -9.40
C PHE A 147 -6.36 21.83 -9.92
N PRO A 148 -6.76 21.81 -11.22
CA PRO A 148 -7.53 20.70 -11.79
C PRO A 148 -6.75 19.40 -11.73
N SER A 149 -7.31 18.36 -11.11
CA SER A 149 -6.59 17.10 -10.91
C SER A 149 -6.29 16.37 -12.23
N GLY A 150 -7.10 16.60 -13.26
CA GLY A 150 -6.87 16.06 -14.60
C GLY A 150 -5.62 16.60 -15.31
N ALA A 151 -5.14 17.78 -14.93
CA ALA A 151 -3.97 18.43 -15.54
C ALA A 151 -2.65 18.17 -14.79
N LEU A 152 -2.68 17.40 -13.70
CA LEU A 152 -1.50 17.04 -12.92
C LEU A 152 -0.56 16.10 -13.70
N ALA A 153 0.76 16.27 -13.50
CA ALA A 153 1.75 15.27 -13.90
C ALA A 153 1.54 13.95 -13.15
N PHE A 154 2.03 12.86 -13.71
CA PHE A 154 1.80 11.51 -13.17
C PHE A 154 2.26 11.37 -11.71
N GLY A 155 3.47 11.82 -11.38
CA GLY A 155 3.99 11.80 -10.01
C GLY A 155 3.15 12.63 -9.04
N GLN A 156 2.65 13.80 -9.47
CA GLN A 156 1.75 14.61 -8.65
C GLN A 156 0.42 13.89 -8.38
N ARG A 157 -0.16 13.20 -9.38
CA ARG A 157 -1.38 12.39 -9.19
C ARG A 157 -1.17 11.31 -8.14
N ARG A 158 -0.02 10.64 -8.17
CA ARG A 158 0.35 9.61 -7.18
C ARG A 158 0.42 10.19 -5.76
N MET A 159 1.02 11.37 -5.61
CA MET A 159 1.10 12.05 -4.31
C MET A 159 -0.27 12.53 -3.81
N VAL A 160 -1.17 12.98 -4.70
CA VAL A 160 -2.57 13.34 -4.35
C VAL A 160 -3.36 12.09 -3.91
N GLU A 161 -3.18 10.95 -4.59
CA GLU A 161 -3.79 9.69 -4.19
C GLU A 161 -3.35 9.27 -2.78
N LEU A 162 -2.06 9.41 -2.49
CA LEU A 162 -1.52 9.13 -1.16
C LEU A 162 -2.10 10.10 -0.11
N ALA A 163 -2.17 11.39 -0.42
CA ALA A 163 -2.80 12.39 0.45
C ALA A 163 -4.30 12.07 0.71
N ARG A 164 -5.04 11.61 -0.32
CA ARG A 164 -6.42 11.16 -0.18
C ARG A 164 -6.53 9.92 0.71
N ALA A 165 -5.63 8.95 0.56
CA ALA A 165 -5.59 7.79 1.42
C ALA A 165 -5.27 8.17 2.88
N LEU A 166 -4.35 9.09 3.11
CA LEU A 166 -4.03 9.63 4.44
C LEU A 166 -5.18 10.42 5.06
N ALA A 167 -6.01 11.07 4.25
CA ALA A 167 -7.19 11.80 4.74
C ALA A 167 -8.23 10.86 5.39
N THR A 168 -8.15 9.55 5.16
CA THR A 168 -8.93 8.55 5.92
C THR A 168 -8.41 8.37 7.35
N GLU A 169 -7.22 8.92 7.69
CA GLU A 169 -6.49 8.72 8.96
C GLU A 169 -6.33 7.22 9.28
N PRO A 170 -5.68 6.45 8.41
CA PRO A 170 -5.57 5.01 8.59
C PRO A 170 -4.54 4.65 9.66
N GLU A 171 -4.79 3.56 10.38
CA GLU A 171 -3.79 2.93 11.25
C GLU A 171 -2.89 1.98 10.46
N LEU A 172 -3.43 1.39 9.37
CA LEU A 172 -2.69 0.58 8.40
C LEU A 172 -2.94 1.11 6.99
N LEU A 173 -1.88 1.45 6.28
CA LEU A 173 -1.91 1.89 4.89
C LEU A 173 -1.29 0.82 3.99
N LEU A 174 -2.09 0.31 3.05
CA LEU A 174 -1.63 -0.58 2.00
C LEU A 174 -1.22 0.23 0.77
N LEU A 175 0.04 0.08 0.35
CA LEU A 175 0.60 0.72 -0.82
C LEU A 175 0.88 -0.33 -1.91
N ASP A 176 0.22 -0.20 -3.04
CA ASP A 176 0.32 -1.14 -4.16
C ASP A 176 1.11 -0.51 -5.31
N GLU A 177 2.39 -0.90 -5.42
CA GLU A 177 3.36 -0.41 -6.40
C GLU A 177 3.38 1.13 -6.51
N PRO A 178 3.54 1.86 -5.37
CA PRO A 178 3.42 3.31 -5.38
C PRO A 178 4.52 4.02 -6.19
N ALA A 179 5.67 3.39 -6.43
CA ALA A 179 6.79 3.95 -7.18
C ALA A 179 6.73 3.66 -8.70
N SER A 180 5.76 2.85 -9.14
CA SER A 180 5.63 2.50 -10.55
C SER A 180 5.41 3.75 -11.43
N GLY A 181 6.22 3.89 -12.48
CA GLY A 181 6.15 5.03 -13.42
C GLY A 181 6.77 6.33 -12.93
N LEU A 182 7.35 6.36 -11.73
CA LEU A 182 8.05 7.53 -11.18
C LEU A 182 9.52 7.56 -11.61
N ASN A 183 10.04 8.77 -11.85
CA ASN A 183 11.48 8.97 -12.04
C ASN A 183 12.25 8.88 -10.70
N THR A 184 13.58 8.85 -10.75
CA THR A 184 14.45 8.67 -9.57
C THR A 184 14.17 9.72 -8.48
N LYS A 185 14.00 11.00 -8.85
CA LYS A 185 13.71 12.07 -7.87
C LYS A 185 12.34 11.86 -7.22
N GLU A 186 11.32 11.57 -8.02
CA GLU A 186 9.98 11.32 -7.51
C GLU A 186 9.92 10.09 -6.59
N LYS A 187 10.69 9.02 -6.89
CA LYS A 187 10.85 7.85 -6.01
C LYS A 187 11.48 8.23 -4.67
N MET A 188 12.52 9.07 -4.67
CA MET A 188 13.14 9.57 -3.44
C MET A 188 12.15 10.40 -2.61
N ASP A 189 11.42 11.31 -3.25
CA ASP A 189 10.40 12.15 -2.58
C ASP A 189 9.27 11.28 -1.99
N LEU A 190 8.82 10.27 -2.74
CA LEU A 190 7.85 9.27 -2.26
C LEU A 190 8.40 8.49 -1.06
N GLY A 191 9.62 7.99 -1.13
CA GLY A 191 10.26 7.25 -0.04
C GLY A 191 10.34 8.08 1.25
N ASN A 192 10.75 9.34 1.12
CA ASN A 192 10.78 10.29 2.24
C ASN A 192 9.38 10.54 2.82
N LEU A 193 8.35 10.64 1.97
CA LEU A 193 6.98 10.79 2.43
C LEU A 193 6.50 9.53 3.17
N ILE A 194 6.78 8.33 2.65
CA ILE A 194 6.44 7.06 3.30
C ILE A 194 7.06 6.95 4.69
N ARG A 195 8.34 7.30 4.86
CA ARG A 195 9.00 7.34 6.19
C ARG A 195 8.29 8.31 7.14
N ARG A 196 7.98 9.52 6.67
CA ARG A 196 7.25 10.52 7.46
C ARG A 196 5.85 10.06 7.86
N ILE A 197 5.16 9.27 7.02
CA ILE A 197 3.87 8.66 7.33
C ILE A 197 4.03 7.65 8.48
N ARG A 198 5.02 6.75 8.38
CA ARG A 198 5.34 5.81 9.46
C ARG A 198 5.69 6.52 10.76
N ASP A 199 6.52 7.56 10.70
CA ASP A 199 6.98 8.31 11.88
C ASP A 199 5.84 9.06 12.59
N ARG A 200 4.68 9.24 11.91
CA ARG A 200 3.42 9.70 12.49
C ARG A 200 2.58 8.59 13.10
N GLY A 201 3.08 7.35 13.12
CA GLY A 201 2.43 6.20 13.74
C GLY A 201 1.57 5.36 12.81
N THR A 202 1.49 5.69 11.50
CA THR A 202 0.78 4.85 10.53
C THR A 202 1.64 3.66 10.16
N THR A 203 1.11 2.45 10.32
CA THR A 203 1.73 1.21 9.87
C THR A 203 1.58 1.09 8.35
N ILE A 204 2.59 0.53 7.67
CA ILE A 204 2.58 0.43 6.21
C ILE A 204 2.81 -1.02 5.78
N LEU A 205 1.96 -1.50 4.89
CA LEU A 205 2.17 -2.74 4.14
C LEU A 205 2.33 -2.37 2.67
N LEU A 206 3.51 -2.66 2.10
CA LEU A 206 3.94 -2.19 0.80
C LEU A 206 4.11 -3.37 -0.16
N VAL A 207 3.53 -3.32 -1.36
CA VAL A 207 3.94 -4.16 -2.50
C VAL A 207 4.79 -3.31 -3.42
N GLU A 208 5.98 -3.77 -3.74
CA GLU A 208 6.90 -3.09 -4.64
C GLU A 208 7.79 -4.10 -5.38
N HIS A 209 8.26 -3.69 -6.55
CA HIS A 209 9.23 -4.43 -7.36
C HIS A 209 10.57 -3.68 -7.50
N ASP A 210 10.64 -2.42 -7.10
CA ASP A 210 11.88 -1.64 -7.01
C ASP A 210 12.64 -2.06 -5.74
N MET A 211 13.63 -2.95 -5.92
CA MET A 211 14.39 -3.50 -4.79
C MET A 211 15.15 -2.43 -4.02
N SER A 212 15.66 -1.39 -4.71
CA SER A 212 16.35 -0.29 -4.01
C SER A 212 15.43 0.40 -3.01
N LEU A 213 14.21 0.71 -3.44
CA LEU A 213 13.21 1.35 -2.57
C LEU A 213 12.77 0.42 -1.43
N VAL A 214 12.56 -0.88 -1.73
CA VAL A 214 12.18 -1.88 -0.72
C VAL A 214 13.25 -2.01 0.36
N MET A 215 14.52 -2.19 -0.03
CA MET A 215 15.64 -2.37 0.91
C MET A 215 15.91 -1.13 1.75
N ASP A 216 15.62 0.06 1.21
CA ASP A 216 15.81 1.34 1.90
C ASP A 216 14.68 1.67 2.88
N LEU A 217 13.44 1.26 2.59
CA LEU A 217 12.27 1.64 3.35
C LEU A 217 11.81 0.61 4.39
N SER A 218 12.01 -0.68 4.10
CA SER A 218 11.33 -1.74 4.86
C SER A 218 12.07 -2.10 6.13
N ASP A 219 11.32 -2.30 7.21
CA ASP A 219 11.82 -2.90 8.45
C ASP A 219 11.84 -4.43 8.33
N ASP A 220 10.90 -4.99 7.53
CA ASP A 220 10.73 -6.42 7.35
C ASP A 220 10.13 -6.70 5.96
N ILE A 221 10.50 -7.83 5.37
CA ILE A 221 10.12 -8.22 4.00
C ILE A 221 9.57 -9.63 4.01
N LEU A 222 8.41 -9.81 3.37
CA LEU A 222 7.85 -11.11 3.02
C LEU A 222 8.09 -11.38 1.53
N VAL A 223 8.71 -12.50 1.19
CA VAL A 223 8.94 -12.90 -0.20
C VAL A 223 7.94 -13.97 -0.58
N LEU A 224 7.14 -13.71 -1.61
CA LEU A 224 6.20 -14.66 -2.19
C LEU A 224 6.76 -15.21 -3.50
N ASN A 225 6.56 -16.50 -3.73
CA ASN A 225 6.76 -17.15 -5.02
C ASN A 225 5.65 -18.15 -5.28
N SER A 226 4.99 -18.08 -6.43
CA SER A 226 3.89 -19.01 -6.82
C SER A 226 2.84 -19.20 -5.71
N GLY A 227 2.46 -18.10 -5.06
CA GLY A 227 1.41 -18.08 -4.02
C GLY A 227 1.85 -18.49 -2.63
N VAL A 228 3.11 -18.88 -2.42
CA VAL A 228 3.62 -19.31 -1.10
C VAL A 228 4.74 -18.40 -0.58
N PRO A 229 4.86 -18.22 0.74
CA PRO A 229 6.00 -17.55 1.35
C PRO A 229 7.27 -18.42 1.19
N ILE A 230 8.36 -17.81 0.74
CA ILE A 230 9.67 -18.49 0.62
C ILE A 230 10.72 -17.95 1.58
N ALA A 231 10.58 -16.69 2.00
CA ALA A 231 11.45 -16.06 3.00
C ALA A 231 10.67 -14.92 3.70
N GLU A 232 11.04 -14.64 4.95
CA GLU A 232 10.55 -13.50 5.72
C GLU A 232 11.67 -13.03 6.67
N GLY A 233 11.86 -11.71 6.78
CA GLY A 233 12.84 -11.13 7.68
C GLY A 233 13.29 -9.73 7.28
N PRO A 234 14.23 -9.14 8.04
CA PRO A 234 14.83 -7.85 7.71
C PRO A 234 15.49 -7.85 6.33
N PRO A 235 15.60 -6.67 5.66
CA PRO A 235 16.17 -6.57 4.31
C PRO A 235 17.50 -7.29 4.11
N ARG A 236 18.43 -7.17 5.08
CA ARG A 236 19.74 -7.82 5.01
C ARG A 236 19.68 -9.34 4.99
N VAL A 237 18.71 -9.93 5.71
CA VAL A 237 18.51 -11.39 5.76
C VAL A 237 17.92 -11.87 4.43
N VAL A 238 16.86 -11.19 3.96
CA VAL A 238 16.17 -11.56 2.71
C VAL A 238 17.10 -11.41 1.51
N GLN A 239 17.93 -10.37 1.46
CA GLN A 239 18.87 -10.12 0.37
C GLN A 239 19.93 -11.25 0.22
N SER A 240 20.31 -11.92 1.31
CA SER A 240 21.30 -13.00 1.32
C SER A 240 20.70 -14.39 1.26
N ASP A 241 19.37 -14.53 1.24
CA ASP A 241 18.71 -15.84 1.20
C ASP A 241 18.87 -16.51 -0.19
N PRO A 242 19.50 -17.69 -0.28
CA PRO A 242 19.70 -18.39 -1.55
C PRO A 242 18.40 -18.67 -2.31
N LYS A 243 17.27 -18.92 -1.61
CA LYS A 243 15.97 -19.14 -2.24
C LYS A 243 15.46 -17.87 -2.93
N VAL A 244 15.65 -16.72 -2.27
CA VAL A 244 15.29 -15.42 -2.85
C VAL A 244 16.14 -15.13 -4.06
N ILE A 245 17.46 -15.29 -3.93
CA ILE A 245 18.42 -15.09 -5.01
C ILE A 245 18.05 -15.97 -6.23
N SER A 246 17.76 -17.25 -6.03
CA SER A 246 17.39 -18.17 -7.11
C SER A 246 16.10 -17.78 -7.84
N VAL A 247 15.12 -17.22 -7.14
CA VAL A 247 13.84 -16.78 -7.72
C VAL A 247 14.00 -15.52 -8.58
N TYR A 248 14.89 -14.62 -8.20
CA TYR A 248 15.12 -13.37 -8.93
C TYR A 248 16.20 -13.46 -10.00
N LEU A 249 17.22 -14.33 -9.82
CA LEU A 249 18.30 -14.54 -10.78
C LEU A 249 18.09 -15.81 -11.61
N GLY A 250 17.34 -16.80 -11.13
CA GLY A 250 17.16 -18.11 -11.75
C GLY A 250 16.29 -18.14 -13.00
N GLY A 251 15.78 -16.99 -13.48
CA GLY A 251 15.14 -16.90 -14.79
C GLY A 251 16.13 -16.98 -15.96
N ASP A 252 17.44 -16.73 -15.72
CA ASP A 252 18.48 -16.61 -16.79
C ASP A 252 19.75 -17.45 -16.56
N LEU A 253 19.82 -18.25 -15.47
CA LEU A 253 20.97 -19.15 -15.27
C LEU A 253 20.72 -20.50 -15.93
N LYS A 254 20.89 -20.60 -17.24
CA LYS A 254 21.47 -21.76 -17.86
C LYS A 254 22.90 -21.90 -17.34
N GLU A 255 23.21 -23.06 -16.80
CA GLU A 255 24.48 -23.48 -16.25
C GLU A 255 25.71 -22.91 -16.99
N ASP A 256 26.36 -21.92 -16.40
CA ASP A 256 27.79 -21.71 -16.62
C ASP A 256 28.51 -22.10 -15.33
N ALA A 257 29.01 -23.34 -15.33
CA ALA A 257 29.86 -23.89 -14.30
C ALA A 257 31.22 -23.18 -14.29
N SER A 258 31.34 -22.07 -13.57
CA SER A 258 32.63 -21.57 -13.12
C SER A 258 32.43 -20.75 -11.84
N GLY A 259 32.95 -21.29 -10.73
CA GLY A 259 32.91 -20.67 -9.41
C GLY A 259 33.59 -19.31 -9.43
N GLY A 260 32.83 -18.28 -9.18
CA GLY A 260 33.26 -16.90 -8.99
C GLY A 260 32.23 -16.15 -8.16
N GLU A 261 32.72 -15.46 -7.16
CA GLU A 261 32.00 -14.69 -6.15
C GLU A 261 30.74 -13.95 -6.66
N LEU A 262 29.57 -14.42 -6.23
CA LEU A 262 28.28 -13.77 -6.45
C LEU A 262 28.02 -12.74 -5.32
N SER A 263 28.84 -11.69 -5.27
CA SER A 263 28.57 -10.51 -4.44
C SER A 263 28.24 -9.31 -5.34
N ALA A 264 27.12 -8.66 -5.05
CA ALA A 264 26.83 -7.26 -5.38
C ALA A 264 26.46 -6.88 -6.82
N LYS A 265 25.50 -7.54 -7.47
CA LYS A 265 24.86 -7.01 -8.70
C LYS A 265 23.44 -6.50 -8.54
N TRP A 266 22.89 -6.50 -7.33
CA TRP A 266 21.53 -6.00 -7.06
C TRP A 266 21.41 -4.47 -7.05
N ILE A 267 22.54 -3.74 -7.10
CA ILE A 267 22.60 -2.28 -6.89
C ILE A 267 22.72 -1.49 -8.21
N GLN A 268 22.91 -2.18 -9.35
CA GLN A 268 23.12 -1.49 -10.64
C GLN A 268 22.22 -2.08 -11.73
N THR A 269 20.99 -1.62 -11.77
CA THR A 269 20.25 -1.50 -13.03
C THR A 269 19.58 -0.14 -13.07
N PRO A 270 19.72 0.61 -14.19
CA PRO A 270 19.40 2.02 -14.31
C PRO A 270 17.91 2.33 -14.18
#